data_a45dd6802fc323082c5702332fedbaa6
#
_entry.id   a45dd6802fc323082c5702332fedbaa6
#
_cell.length_a   1.000
_cell.length_b   1.000
_cell.length_c   1.000
_cell.angle_alpha   90.00
_cell.angle_beta   90.00
_cell.angle_gamma   90.00
#
_symmetry.space_group_name_H-M   'P 1'
#
loop_
_entity.id
_entity.type
_entity.pdbx_description
1 polymer ?
#
loop_
_entity_poly.entity_id
_entity_poly.type
_entity_poly.pdbx_seq_one_letter_code
_entity_poly.pdbx_strand_id
1 'polypeptide(L)'
;MSEAAKEATDKFDYLSARQKEIEARLAEIKALRQHIFNYSKSRKIYMEYKTRKFDANFFEEHREPLTLYQAAKDAFKKYDGPIPTIRELDAEFQKLVKEKNQIYSEFKIARTEMRELLSAKQNVEHFLGEQNRLEQDIQKKKGDTSL
;
A
#
# COMPACT_ATOMS: atom_id res chain seq x y z
N MET A 1 27.20 2.64 -6.58
CA MET A 1 26.22 3.35 -5.73
C MET A 1 26.82 3.53 -4.34
N SER A 2 26.73 4.74 -3.77
CA SER A 2 27.20 4.97 -2.42
C SER A 2 26.33 4.21 -1.40
N GLU A 3 26.91 3.89 -0.26
CA GLU A 3 26.18 3.21 0.82
C GLU A 3 24.97 4.03 1.29
N ALA A 4 25.13 5.35 1.39
CA ALA A 4 24.04 6.25 1.75
C ALA A 4 22.90 6.23 0.74
N ALA A 5 23.20 6.19 -0.56
CA ALA A 5 22.19 6.09 -1.60
C ALA A 5 21.48 4.73 -1.57
N LYS A 6 22.22 3.67 -1.29
CA LYS A 6 21.66 2.32 -1.15
C LYS A 6 20.69 2.26 0.04
N GLU A 7 21.10 2.80 1.18
CA GLU A 7 20.27 2.86 2.39
C GLU A 7 18.98 3.65 2.14
N ALA A 8 19.08 4.80 1.44
CA ALA A 8 17.92 5.61 1.10
C ALA A 8 16.96 4.86 0.18
N THR A 9 17.48 4.13 -0.81
CA THR A 9 16.69 3.32 -1.74
C THR A 9 16.02 2.16 -1.01
N ASP A 10 16.76 1.44 -0.16
CA ASP A 10 16.23 0.32 0.61
C ASP A 10 15.11 0.78 1.56
N LYS A 11 15.29 1.91 2.21
CA LYS A 11 14.27 2.53 3.07
C LYS A 11 13.02 2.89 2.27
N PHE A 12 13.19 3.52 1.12
CA PHE A 12 12.08 3.88 0.23
C PHE A 12 11.29 2.63 -0.21
N ASP A 13 12.00 1.58 -0.62
CA ASP A 13 11.38 0.32 -1.05
C ASP A 13 10.63 -0.35 0.08
N TYR A 14 11.21 -0.37 1.29
CA TYR A 14 10.56 -0.92 2.48
C TYR A 14 9.26 -0.17 2.80
N LEU A 15 9.31 1.15 2.84
CA LEU A 15 8.13 1.98 3.14
C LEU A 15 7.04 1.80 2.09
N SER A 16 7.42 1.74 0.81
CA SER A 16 6.49 1.52 -0.30
C SER A 16 5.80 0.16 -0.19
N ALA A 17 6.56 -0.90 0.08
CA ALA A 17 6.03 -2.25 0.25
C ALA A 17 5.09 -2.33 1.46
N ARG A 18 5.49 -1.74 2.60
CA ARG A 18 4.68 -1.72 3.81
C ARG A 18 3.37 -0.95 3.61
N GLN A 19 3.42 0.16 2.89
CA GLN A 19 2.23 0.94 2.57
C GLN A 19 1.21 0.11 1.78
N LYS A 20 1.66 -0.66 0.81
CA LYS A 20 0.80 -1.55 0.02
C LYS A 20 0.15 -2.64 0.88
N GLU A 21 0.91 -3.24 1.79
CA GLU A 21 0.40 -4.23 2.74
C GLU A 21 -0.70 -3.64 3.63
N ILE A 22 -0.47 -2.43 4.15
CA ILE A 22 -1.43 -1.74 5.01
C ILE A 22 -2.71 -1.41 4.21
N GLU A 23 -2.58 -0.88 3.01
CA GLU A 23 -3.73 -0.56 2.15
C GLU A 23 -4.55 -1.80 1.82
N ALA A 24 -3.90 -2.92 1.52
CA ALA A 24 -4.58 -4.19 1.27
C ALA A 24 -5.34 -4.67 2.51
N ARG A 25 -4.73 -4.59 3.69
CA ARG A 25 -5.39 -4.99 4.93
C ARG A 25 -6.54 -4.06 5.31
N LEU A 26 -6.39 -2.76 5.11
CA LEU A 26 -7.48 -1.81 5.34
C LEU A 26 -8.70 -2.12 4.46
N ALA A 27 -8.47 -2.45 3.19
CA ALA A 27 -9.53 -2.84 2.27
C ALA A 27 -10.21 -4.14 2.71
N GLU A 28 -9.43 -5.12 3.18
CA GLU A 28 -9.93 -6.39 3.72
C GLU A 28 -10.78 -6.17 4.96
N ILE A 29 -10.33 -5.34 5.89
CA ILE A 29 -11.09 -4.99 7.10
C ILE A 29 -12.43 -4.35 6.74
N LYS A 30 -12.43 -3.43 5.79
CA LYS A 30 -13.65 -2.78 5.30
C LYS A 30 -14.64 -3.81 4.75
N ALA A 31 -14.15 -4.73 3.92
CA ALA A 31 -14.98 -5.79 3.34
C ALA A 31 -15.51 -6.73 4.42
N LEU A 32 -14.68 -7.14 5.37
CA LEU A 32 -15.09 -8.02 6.49
C LEU A 32 -16.16 -7.35 7.36
N ARG A 33 -16.00 -6.09 7.68
CA ARG A 33 -16.99 -5.34 8.47
C ARG A 33 -18.34 -5.33 7.75
N GLN A 34 -18.34 -5.10 6.45
CA GLN A 34 -19.56 -5.11 5.65
C GLN A 34 -20.21 -6.50 5.63
N HIS A 35 -19.41 -7.55 5.49
CA HIS A 35 -19.92 -8.93 5.52
C HIS A 35 -20.49 -9.31 6.88
N ILE A 36 -19.84 -8.92 7.97
CA ILE A 36 -20.34 -9.16 9.33
C ILE A 36 -21.67 -8.44 9.54
N PHE A 37 -21.76 -7.20 9.11
CA PHE A 37 -22.98 -6.40 9.19
C PHE A 37 -24.11 -7.06 8.36
N ASN A 38 -23.85 -7.42 7.13
CA ASN A 38 -24.82 -8.07 6.26
C ASN A 38 -25.27 -9.42 6.79
N TYR A 39 -24.35 -10.22 7.30
CA TYR A 39 -24.64 -11.49 7.94
C TYR A 39 -25.61 -11.32 9.11
N SER A 40 -25.28 -10.42 10.01
CA SER A 40 -26.10 -10.14 11.20
C SER A 40 -27.50 -9.66 10.81
N LYS A 41 -27.58 -8.74 9.86
CA LYS A 41 -28.83 -8.16 9.39
C LYS A 41 -29.73 -9.17 8.66
N SER A 42 -29.15 -10.06 7.88
CA SER A 42 -29.88 -11.00 7.02
C SER A 42 -30.10 -12.38 7.64
N ARG A 43 -29.48 -12.66 8.79
CA ARG A 43 -29.56 -13.96 9.46
C ARG A 43 -30.99 -14.40 9.76
N LYS A 44 -31.81 -13.50 10.26
CA LYS A 44 -33.22 -13.80 10.60
C LYS A 44 -34.00 -14.23 9.38
N ILE A 45 -33.83 -13.56 8.26
CA ILE A 45 -34.47 -13.88 6.99
C ILE A 45 -33.99 -15.24 6.47
N TYR A 46 -32.69 -15.52 6.59
CA TYR A 46 -32.15 -16.82 6.19
C TYR A 46 -32.73 -17.96 7.04
N MET A 47 -32.87 -17.77 8.35
CA MET A 47 -33.46 -18.79 9.24
C MET A 47 -34.91 -19.06 8.87
N GLU A 48 -35.66 -18.03 8.49
CA GLU A 48 -37.03 -18.18 8.01
C GLU A 48 -37.08 -18.92 6.67
N TYR A 49 -36.17 -18.61 5.75
CA TYR A 49 -36.03 -19.32 4.47
C TYR A 49 -35.77 -20.81 4.71
N LYS A 50 -34.88 -21.13 5.63
CA LYS A 50 -34.58 -22.51 6.02
C LYS A 50 -35.81 -23.21 6.61
N THR A 51 -36.57 -22.53 7.47
CA THR A 51 -37.81 -23.05 8.05
C THR A 51 -38.87 -23.34 6.98
N ARG A 52 -38.90 -22.53 5.93
CA ARG A 52 -39.79 -22.71 4.80
C ARG A 52 -39.25 -23.71 3.74
N LYS A 53 -38.28 -24.52 4.13
CA LYS A 53 -37.64 -25.55 3.30
C LYS A 53 -37.12 -25.03 1.96
N PHE A 54 -36.52 -23.83 2.01
CA PHE A 54 -35.89 -23.20 0.85
C PHE A 54 -36.84 -22.92 -0.27
N ASP A 55 -38.03 -22.43 0.05
CA ASP A 55 -39.08 -22.11 -0.93
C ASP A 55 -38.61 -21.08 -1.96
N ALA A 56 -38.83 -21.38 -3.24
CA ALA A 56 -38.39 -20.52 -4.35
C ALA A 56 -39.09 -19.15 -4.35
N ASN A 57 -40.36 -19.10 -3.98
CA ASN A 57 -41.12 -17.85 -3.93
C ASN A 57 -40.60 -16.95 -2.80
N PHE A 58 -40.30 -17.52 -1.65
CA PHE A 58 -39.67 -16.79 -0.53
C PHE A 58 -38.32 -16.23 -0.93
N PHE A 59 -37.52 -17.02 -1.65
CA PHE A 59 -36.23 -16.58 -2.15
C PHE A 59 -36.36 -15.34 -3.04
N GLU A 60 -37.29 -15.39 -4.01
CA GLU A 60 -37.50 -14.27 -4.93
C GLU A 60 -37.97 -13.01 -4.21
N GLU A 61 -38.81 -13.12 -3.19
CA GLU A 61 -39.30 -12.00 -2.40
C GLU A 61 -38.15 -11.40 -1.51
N HIS A 62 -37.18 -12.21 -1.12
CA HIS A 62 -36.09 -11.82 -0.21
C HIS A 62 -34.71 -12.03 -0.86
N ARG A 63 -34.62 -11.85 -2.14
CA ARG A 63 -33.42 -12.14 -2.94
C ARG A 63 -32.20 -11.38 -2.42
N GLU A 64 -32.34 -10.08 -2.19
CA GLU A 64 -31.23 -9.23 -1.75
C GLU A 64 -30.63 -9.67 -0.42
N PRO A 65 -31.39 -9.75 0.69
CA PRO A 65 -30.81 -10.18 1.95
C PRO A 65 -30.29 -11.63 1.93
N LEU A 66 -30.93 -12.54 1.20
CA LEU A 66 -30.46 -13.92 1.10
C LEU A 66 -29.15 -14.01 0.30
N THR A 67 -29.01 -13.21 -0.73
CA THR A 67 -27.77 -13.13 -1.51
C THR A 67 -26.64 -12.54 -0.68
N LEU A 68 -26.91 -11.50 0.10
CA LEU A 68 -25.94 -10.88 1.01
C LEU A 68 -25.50 -11.85 2.11
N TYR A 69 -26.42 -12.61 2.65
CA TYR A 69 -26.12 -13.65 3.66
C TYR A 69 -25.16 -14.70 3.09
N GLN A 70 -25.45 -15.21 1.92
CA GLN A 70 -24.61 -16.22 1.26
C GLN A 70 -23.23 -15.68 0.92
N ALA A 71 -23.15 -14.46 0.42
CA ALA A 71 -21.87 -13.80 0.13
C ALA A 71 -21.03 -13.64 1.40
N ALA A 72 -21.65 -13.27 2.51
CA ALA A 72 -20.97 -13.16 3.80
C ALA A 72 -20.42 -14.51 4.29
N LYS A 73 -21.23 -15.56 4.19
CA LYS A 73 -20.79 -16.93 4.57
C LYS A 73 -19.62 -17.39 3.70
N ASP A 74 -19.67 -17.15 2.42
CA ASP A 74 -18.59 -17.51 1.51
C ASP A 74 -17.30 -16.75 1.83
N ALA A 75 -17.40 -15.46 2.14
CA ALA A 75 -16.27 -14.65 2.55
C ALA A 75 -15.64 -15.16 3.86
N PHE A 76 -16.46 -15.55 4.82
CA PHE A 76 -15.98 -16.10 6.10
C PHE A 76 -15.25 -17.43 5.91
N LYS A 77 -15.71 -18.27 4.98
CA LYS A 77 -15.02 -19.54 4.66
C LYS A 77 -13.65 -19.31 4.03
N LYS A 78 -13.52 -18.27 3.22
CA LYS A 78 -12.25 -17.94 2.56
C LYS A 78 -11.26 -17.23 3.48
N TYR A 79 -11.74 -16.67 4.58
CA TYR A 79 -10.88 -15.97 5.53
C TYR A 79 -9.99 -16.95 6.27
N ASP A 80 -8.71 -16.60 6.40
CA ASP A 80 -7.73 -17.42 7.11
C ASP A 80 -7.83 -17.19 8.61
N GLY A 81 -8.29 -18.21 9.32
CA GLY A 81 -8.45 -18.19 10.77
C GLY A 81 -9.85 -17.76 11.23
N PRO A 82 -10.02 -17.57 12.53
CA PRO A 82 -11.31 -17.15 13.11
C PRO A 82 -11.64 -15.71 12.70
N ILE A 83 -12.92 -15.46 12.45
CA ILE A 83 -13.39 -14.14 12.05
C ILE A 83 -13.27 -13.18 13.25
N PRO A 84 -12.55 -12.05 13.11
CA PRO A 84 -12.47 -11.07 14.17
C PRO A 84 -13.82 -10.41 14.43
N THR A 85 -13.99 -9.88 15.63
CA THR A 85 -15.16 -9.06 15.95
C THR A 85 -15.05 -7.67 15.30
N ILE A 86 -16.18 -6.98 15.18
CA ILE A 86 -16.19 -5.58 14.70
C ILE A 86 -15.26 -4.71 15.55
N ARG A 87 -15.29 -4.90 16.86
CA ARG A 87 -14.44 -4.16 17.81
C ARG A 87 -12.96 -4.37 17.54
N GLU A 88 -12.56 -5.63 17.31
CA GLU A 88 -11.18 -5.98 16.97
C GLU A 88 -10.77 -5.38 15.62
N LEU A 89 -11.65 -5.45 14.62
CA LEU A 89 -11.40 -4.86 13.30
C LEU A 89 -11.27 -3.34 13.35
N ASP A 90 -12.11 -2.69 14.17
CA ASP A 90 -12.03 -1.24 14.34
C ASP A 90 -10.71 -0.83 15.01
N ALA A 91 -10.27 -1.56 16.04
CA ALA A 91 -9.01 -1.30 16.71
C ALA A 91 -7.82 -1.48 15.76
N GLU A 92 -7.81 -2.54 14.98
CA GLU A 92 -6.79 -2.79 13.96
C GLU A 92 -6.80 -1.71 12.89
N PHE A 93 -7.96 -1.32 12.42
CA PHE A 93 -8.12 -0.25 11.42
C PHE A 93 -7.50 1.06 11.90
N GLN A 94 -7.80 1.48 13.12
CA GLN A 94 -7.25 2.70 13.70
C GLN A 94 -5.72 2.64 13.80
N LYS A 95 -5.20 1.51 14.25
CA LYS A 95 -3.75 1.29 14.35
C LYS A 95 -3.08 1.37 12.98
N LEU A 96 -3.67 0.74 11.97
CA LEU A 96 -3.11 0.74 10.60
C LEU A 96 -3.20 2.11 9.95
N VAL A 97 -4.26 2.87 10.18
CA VAL A 97 -4.38 4.25 9.68
C VAL A 97 -3.28 5.13 10.28
N LYS A 98 -3.02 4.99 11.58
CA LYS A 98 -1.94 5.70 12.27
C LYS A 98 -0.58 5.36 11.65
N GLU A 99 -0.31 4.08 11.46
CA GLU A 99 0.92 3.60 10.84
C GLU A 99 1.05 4.12 9.41
N LYS A 100 -0.03 4.08 8.62
CA LYS A 100 -0.07 4.60 7.26
C LYS A 100 0.31 6.08 7.21
N ASN A 101 -0.25 6.89 8.09
CA ASN A 101 0.05 8.31 8.16
C ASN A 101 1.51 8.58 8.54
N GLN A 102 2.05 7.78 9.46
CA GLN A 102 3.44 7.86 9.86
C GLN A 102 4.38 7.47 8.70
N ILE A 103 4.06 6.38 8.01
CA ILE A 103 4.81 5.91 6.83
C ILE A 103 4.76 6.96 5.72
N TYR A 104 3.63 7.61 5.52
CA TYR A 104 3.49 8.66 4.52
C TYR A 104 4.45 9.81 4.78
N SER A 105 4.60 10.23 6.04
CA SER A 105 5.55 11.26 6.44
C SER A 105 7.00 10.81 6.20
N GLU A 106 7.33 9.59 6.60
CA GLU A 106 8.66 9.00 6.40
C GLU A 106 8.97 8.81 4.92
N PHE A 107 7.97 8.45 4.13
CA PHE A 107 8.08 8.28 2.69
C PHE A 107 8.46 9.59 2.01
N LYS A 108 7.83 10.70 2.42
CA LYS A 108 8.17 12.04 1.92
C LYS A 108 9.61 12.41 2.24
N ILE A 109 10.05 12.14 3.45
CA ILE A 109 11.42 12.40 3.89
C ILE A 109 12.40 11.56 3.08
N ALA A 110 12.14 10.26 2.93
CA ALA A 110 12.98 9.35 2.16
C ALA A 110 13.09 9.77 0.69
N ARG A 111 11.99 10.21 0.11
CA ARG A 111 11.95 10.72 -1.27
C ARG A 111 12.81 11.98 -1.40
N THR A 112 12.71 12.89 -0.46
CA THR A 112 13.52 14.12 -0.43
C THR A 112 15.00 13.79 -0.31
N GLU A 113 15.37 12.91 0.62
CA GLU A 113 16.75 12.44 0.80
C GLU A 113 17.30 11.82 -0.48
N MET A 114 16.51 10.99 -1.14
CA MET A 114 16.90 10.35 -2.39
C MET A 114 17.13 11.38 -3.50
N ARG A 115 16.27 12.39 -3.60
CA ARG A 115 16.44 13.50 -4.56
C ARG A 115 17.69 14.30 -4.26
N GLU A 116 17.97 14.60 -3.01
CA GLU A 116 19.17 15.34 -2.59
C GLU A 116 20.44 14.57 -2.93
N LEU A 117 20.45 13.25 -2.70
CA LEU A 117 21.58 12.39 -3.04
C LEU A 117 21.81 12.34 -4.55
N LEU A 118 20.76 12.23 -5.35
CA LEU A 118 20.85 12.25 -6.82
C LEU A 118 21.32 13.60 -7.32
N SER A 119 20.82 14.69 -6.75
CA SER A 119 21.23 16.06 -7.09
C SER A 119 22.69 16.28 -6.76
N ALA A 120 23.13 15.87 -5.58
CA ALA A 120 24.54 15.96 -5.17
C ALA A 120 25.45 15.18 -6.12
N LYS A 121 25.05 13.98 -6.53
CA LYS A 121 25.79 13.16 -7.50
C LYS A 121 25.90 13.87 -8.84
N GLN A 122 24.85 14.45 -9.35
CA GLN A 122 24.84 15.19 -10.61
C GLN A 122 25.75 16.43 -10.52
N ASN A 123 25.72 17.15 -9.42
CA ASN A 123 26.56 18.32 -9.20
C ASN A 123 28.04 17.95 -9.19
N VAL A 124 28.41 16.85 -8.55
CA VAL A 124 29.79 16.35 -8.52
C VAL A 124 30.24 15.94 -9.93
N GLU A 125 29.41 15.21 -10.64
CA GLU A 125 29.72 14.79 -12.03
C GLU A 125 29.90 15.99 -12.95
N HIS A 126 29.05 17.00 -12.82
CA HIS A 126 29.14 18.24 -13.57
C HIS A 126 30.46 18.98 -13.29
N PHE A 127 30.83 19.11 -12.02
CA PHE A 127 32.05 19.74 -11.57
C PHE A 127 33.28 19.02 -12.14
N LEU A 128 33.32 17.70 -12.06
CA LEU A 128 34.42 16.90 -12.63
C LEU A 128 34.49 17.03 -14.15
N GLY A 129 33.36 17.09 -14.83
CA GLY A 129 33.28 17.31 -16.26
C GLY A 129 33.83 18.65 -16.67
N GLU A 130 33.53 19.72 -15.93
CA GLU A 130 34.10 21.05 -16.18
C GLU A 130 35.61 21.11 -15.95
N GLN A 131 36.11 20.47 -14.87
CA GLN A 131 37.55 20.37 -14.63
C GLN A 131 38.27 19.67 -15.77
N ASN A 132 37.77 18.56 -16.25
CA ASN A 132 38.34 17.84 -17.38
C ASN A 132 38.38 18.69 -18.64
N ARG A 133 37.34 19.45 -18.89
CA ARG A 133 37.25 20.34 -20.05
C ARG A 133 38.30 21.47 -19.96
N LEU A 134 38.45 22.07 -18.80
CA LEU A 134 39.44 23.09 -18.54
C LEU A 134 40.87 22.56 -18.73
N GLU A 135 41.16 21.37 -18.26
CA GLU A 135 42.46 20.71 -18.42
C GLU A 135 42.73 20.44 -19.91
N GLN A 136 41.76 19.99 -20.68
CA GLN A 136 41.89 19.77 -22.11
C GLN A 136 42.15 21.08 -22.87
N ASP A 137 41.48 22.16 -22.50
CA ASP A 137 41.67 23.46 -23.10
C ASP A 137 43.10 24.01 -22.83
N ILE A 138 43.61 23.80 -21.60
CA ILE A 138 44.98 24.20 -21.26
C ILE A 138 46.00 23.41 -22.06
N GLN A 139 45.82 22.09 -22.21
CA GLN A 139 46.70 21.27 -23.01
C GLN A 139 46.67 21.66 -24.51
N LYS A 140 45.50 22.00 -25.02
CA LYS A 140 45.31 22.46 -26.40
C LYS A 140 46.04 23.78 -26.63
N LYS A 141 45.97 24.73 -25.68
CA LYS A 141 46.72 26.00 -25.76
C LYS A 141 48.23 25.80 -25.74
N LYS A 142 48.70 24.84 -24.91
CA LYS A 142 50.12 24.48 -24.84
C LYS A 142 50.61 23.87 -26.19
N GLY A 143 49.77 23.08 -26.83
CA GLY A 143 50.06 22.54 -28.15
C GLY A 143 50.19 23.62 -29.23
N ASP A 144 49.35 24.64 -29.15
CA ASP A 144 49.36 25.76 -30.12
C ASP A 144 50.55 26.70 -29.93
N THR A 145 51.19 26.73 -28.76
CA THR A 145 52.35 27.57 -28.46
C THR A 145 53.69 26.87 -28.61
N SER A 146 53.72 25.62 -29.00
CA SER A 146 54.95 24.82 -29.15
C SER A 146 55.47 24.80 -30.60
N LEU A 147 55.51 25.93 -31.25
CA LEU A 147 56.12 26.07 -32.58
C LEU A 147 57.63 26.36 -32.47
#